data_7f2e06317a292c8c868a542ebf3ed3bc
#
_entry.id   7f2e06317a292c8c868a542ebf3ed3bc
#
_cell.length_a   1.000
_cell.length_b   1.000
_cell.length_c   1.000
_cell.angle_alpha   90.00
_cell.angle_beta   90.00
_cell.angle_gamma   90.00
#
_symmetry.space_group_name_H-M   'P 1'
#
loop_
_entity.id
_entity.type
_entity.pdbx_description
1 polymer ?
#
loop_
_entity_poly.entity_id
_entity_poly.type
_entity_poly.pdbx_seq_one_letter_code
_entity_poly.pdbx_strand_id
1 'polypeptide(L)'
;NGWALGTLKFFSGGEIQAAFTTGDLLPDDILLTDGVPAEIPSVAGIISLMPSTPNSHVAILAKSQGVPFVYLAIEQDAARAQSLVNRCVYLSVSSENMDFFSTVKLLNAGSLSQHEKASILALKQKTPITITPMKQWGKLWADTNDLQPADIGHVGGKAANFGILRRAIPDNSPSAMVFSFDLWNAFLDQSLPSLAPIV
;
A
#
# COMPACT_ATOMS: atom_id res chain seq x y z
N ASN A 1 4.90 -10.13 6.16
CA ASN A 1 6.03 -10.85 5.58
C ASN A 1 6.54 -10.10 4.35
N GLY A 2 7.85 -10.02 4.21
CA GLY A 2 8.46 -9.36 3.05
C GLY A 2 9.93 -9.05 3.28
N TRP A 3 10.55 -8.48 2.26
CA TRP A 3 11.93 -8.03 2.35
C TRP A 3 12.11 -6.69 1.62
N ALA A 4 13.16 -5.97 1.98
CA ALA A 4 13.58 -4.72 1.36
C ALA A 4 15.10 -4.64 1.28
N LEU A 5 15.60 -3.92 0.29
CA LEU A 5 16.99 -3.53 0.15
C LEU A 5 17.00 -2.02 -0.15
N GLY A 6 17.66 -1.23 0.68
CA GLY A 6 17.67 0.23 0.55
C GLY A 6 18.55 0.90 1.59
N THR A 7 18.61 2.22 1.58
CA THR A 7 19.31 2.99 2.61
C THR A 7 18.43 3.10 3.85
N LEU A 8 18.97 2.77 5.02
CA LEU A 8 18.27 2.95 6.27
C LEU A 8 18.32 4.43 6.68
N LYS A 9 17.17 5.07 6.77
CA LYS A 9 17.00 6.47 7.15
C LYS A 9 16.23 6.57 8.45
N PHE A 10 16.69 7.39 9.38
CA PHE A 10 15.96 7.67 10.61
C PHE A 10 15.24 9.01 10.51
N PHE A 11 13.95 8.98 10.83
CA PHE A 11 13.12 10.18 11.02
C PHE A 11 12.18 9.97 12.20
N SER A 12 12.02 10.98 13.04
CA SER A 12 11.01 10.96 14.09
C SER A 12 9.60 10.96 13.48
N GLY A 13 8.62 10.46 14.22
CA GLY A 13 7.24 10.33 13.72
C GLY A 13 6.66 11.63 13.17
N GLY A 14 7.06 12.78 13.74
CA GLY A 14 6.61 14.11 13.27
C GLY A 14 7.32 14.62 12.01
N GLU A 15 8.49 14.08 11.65
CA GLU A 15 9.31 14.54 10.53
C GLU A 15 9.08 13.75 9.24
N ILE A 16 8.46 12.57 9.31
CA ILE A 16 8.35 11.65 8.18
C ILE A 16 7.73 12.31 6.95
N GLN A 17 6.61 13.02 7.12
CA GLN A 17 5.91 13.63 6.00
C GLN A 17 6.73 14.77 5.37
N ALA A 18 7.40 15.57 6.19
CA ALA A 18 8.27 16.64 5.71
C ALA A 18 9.46 16.05 4.92
N ALA A 19 10.14 15.05 5.50
CA ALA A 19 11.28 14.37 4.86
C ALA A 19 10.90 13.71 3.51
N PHE A 20 9.71 13.14 3.42
CA PHE A 20 9.22 12.58 2.16
C PHE A 20 8.93 13.67 1.13
N THR A 21 8.35 14.81 1.55
CA THR A 21 8.03 15.94 0.67
C THR A 21 9.29 16.63 0.16
N THR A 22 10.33 16.77 1.01
CA THR A 22 11.62 17.40 0.63
C THR A 22 12.54 16.47 -0.18
N GLY A 23 12.23 15.16 -0.22
CA GLY A 23 13.07 14.17 -0.90
C GLY A 23 14.24 13.66 -0.05
N ASP A 24 14.25 13.93 1.26
CA ASP A 24 15.25 13.38 2.19
C ASP A 24 14.94 11.91 2.51
N LEU A 25 13.65 11.49 2.39
CA LEU A 25 13.19 10.12 2.44
C LEU A 25 12.64 9.72 1.07
N LEU A 26 13.25 8.73 0.44
CA LEU A 26 12.93 8.27 -0.91
C LEU A 26 12.13 6.95 -0.90
N PRO A 27 11.43 6.62 -2.01
CA PRO A 27 10.67 5.37 -2.13
C PRO A 27 11.49 4.08 -2.01
N ASP A 28 12.78 4.14 -2.27
CA ASP A 28 13.72 3.02 -2.16
C ASP A 28 14.48 2.98 -0.81
N ASP A 29 14.21 3.94 0.09
CA ASP A 29 14.76 3.94 1.44
C ASP A 29 13.95 3.01 2.37
N ILE A 30 14.63 2.57 3.45
CA ILE A 30 14.00 1.88 4.57
C ILE A 30 13.90 2.86 5.73
N LEU A 31 12.69 3.14 6.18
CA LEU A 31 12.41 4.05 7.28
C LEU A 31 12.64 3.36 8.63
N LEU A 32 13.48 3.95 9.48
CA LEU A 32 13.56 3.69 10.91
C LEU A 32 12.92 4.87 11.63
N THR A 33 11.97 4.63 12.53
CA THR A 33 11.24 5.72 13.21
C THR A 33 10.92 5.39 14.66
N ASP A 34 10.89 6.42 15.51
CA ASP A 34 10.43 6.39 16.90
C ASP A 34 8.93 6.71 17.04
N GLY A 35 8.20 6.86 15.94
CA GLY A 35 6.77 7.11 15.91
C GLY A 35 6.09 6.31 14.82
N VAL A 36 4.83 5.92 15.05
CA VAL A 36 4.02 5.27 14.01
C VAL A 36 3.47 6.37 13.11
N PRO A 37 3.81 6.40 11.81
CA PRO A 37 3.29 7.43 10.91
C PRO A 37 1.77 7.31 10.78
N ALA A 38 1.07 8.45 10.69
CA ALA A 38 -0.38 8.48 10.46
C ALA A 38 -0.74 7.89 9.08
N GLU A 39 0.13 8.12 8.10
CA GLU A 39 0.05 7.57 6.76
C GLU A 39 1.36 6.85 6.43
N ILE A 40 1.28 5.83 5.57
CA ILE A 40 2.48 5.13 5.12
C ILE A 40 3.06 5.90 3.94
N PRO A 41 4.25 6.49 4.07
CA PRO A 41 4.95 7.02 2.91
C PRO A 41 5.33 5.87 1.96
N SER A 42 5.51 6.20 0.68
CA SER A 42 6.03 5.22 -0.29
C SER A 42 7.50 4.95 0.02
N VAL A 43 7.78 3.90 0.81
CA VAL A 43 9.14 3.48 1.20
C VAL A 43 9.32 1.98 0.99
N ALA A 44 10.58 1.53 0.89
CA ALA A 44 10.88 0.12 0.66
C ALA A 44 10.59 -0.78 1.87
N GLY A 45 10.69 -0.27 3.09
CA GLY A 45 10.45 -0.99 4.34
C GLY A 45 10.30 -0.04 5.52
N ILE A 46 9.70 -0.50 6.63
CA ILE A 46 9.50 0.28 7.84
C ILE A 46 9.92 -0.51 9.06
N ILE A 47 10.78 0.10 9.88
CA ILE A 47 11.18 -0.39 11.20
C ILE A 47 10.72 0.63 12.23
N SER A 48 9.81 0.23 13.11
CA SER A 48 9.32 1.06 14.22
C SER A 48 10.06 0.72 15.51
N LEU A 49 10.44 1.75 16.25
CA LEU A 49 10.94 1.65 17.63
C LEU A 49 9.81 1.82 18.66
N MET A 50 8.60 2.18 18.19
CA MET A 50 7.41 2.28 19.03
C MET A 50 6.53 1.04 18.88
N PRO A 51 5.89 0.58 19.96
CA PRO A 51 4.98 -0.56 19.93
C PRO A 51 3.89 -0.38 18.88
N SER A 52 3.72 -1.38 18.04
CA SER A 52 2.67 -1.43 17.05
C SER A 52 2.06 -2.82 16.98
N THR A 53 0.74 -2.90 16.93
CA THR A 53 0.06 -4.18 16.78
C THR A 53 -0.05 -4.59 15.31
N PRO A 54 -0.11 -5.90 15.01
CA PRO A 54 -0.32 -6.39 13.63
C PRO A 54 -1.59 -5.86 12.97
N ASN A 55 -2.57 -5.44 13.78
CA ASN A 55 -3.86 -4.90 13.33
C ASN A 55 -3.88 -3.37 13.31
N SER A 56 -2.76 -2.70 13.55
CA SER A 56 -2.68 -1.25 13.39
C SER A 56 -2.92 -0.87 11.91
N HIS A 57 -3.50 0.31 11.70
CA HIS A 57 -3.76 0.81 10.35
C HIS A 57 -2.50 0.78 9.47
N VAL A 58 -1.37 1.19 10.02
CA VAL A 58 -0.06 1.19 9.35
C VAL A 58 0.39 -0.22 8.97
N ALA A 59 0.27 -1.20 9.88
CA ALA A 59 0.65 -2.58 9.60
C ALA A 59 -0.21 -3.21 8.48
N ILE A 60 -1.52 -2.93 8.49
CA ILE A 60 -2.46 -3.41 7.45
C ILE A 60 -2.11 -2.79 6.09
N LEU A 61 -1.89 -1.47 6.03
CA LEU A 61 -1.52 -0.78 4.79
C LEU A 61 -0.16 -1.27 4.27
N ALA A 62 0.86 -1.38 5.12
CA ALA A 62 2.17 -1.89 4.74
C ALA A 62 2.03 -3.30 4.13
N LYS A 63 1.25 -4.17 4.76
CA LYS A 63 0.96 -5.51 4.23
C LYS A 63 0.28 -5.47 2.87
N SER A 64 -0.72 -4.60 2.68
CA SER A 64 -1.44 -4.47 1.39
C SER A 64 -0.55 -3.96 0.26
N GLN A 65 0.45 -3.13 0.58
CA GLN A 65 1.42 -2.58 -0.36
C GLN A 65 2.65 -3.47 -0.56
N GLY A 66 2.76 -4.58 0.22
CA GLY A 66 3.92 -5.47 0.18
C GLY A 66 5.19 -4.83 0.78
N VAL A 67 5.03 -3.84 1.65
CA VAL A 67 6.10 -3.19 2.40
C VAL A 67 6.35 -3.97 3.70
N PRO A 68 7.57 -4.48 3.96
CA PRO A 68 7.88 -5.11 5.22
C PRO A 68 7.80 -4.08 6.35
N PHE A 69 7.00 -4.41 7.37
CA PHE A 69 6.81 -3.60 8.57
C PHE A 69 7.15 -4.42 9.80
N VAL A 70 7.96 -3.87 10.70
CA VAL A 70 8.35 -4.52 11.95
C VAL A 70 8.50 -3.52 13.09
N TYR A 71 8.10 -3.95 14.29
CA TYR A 71 8.43 -3.28 15.54
C TYR A 71 9.59 -4.03 16.24
N LEU A 72 10.64 -3.31 16.62
CA LEU A 72 11.77 -3.85 17.39
C LEU A 72 11.51 -3.62 18.88
N ALA A 73 11.14 -4.69 19.59
CA ALA A 73 10.82 -4.65 21.01
C ALA A 73 12.07 -4.74 21.90
N ILE A 74 13.19 -5.22 21.37
CA ILE A 74 14.43 -5.47 22.13
C ILE A 74 15.36 -4.28 21.92
N GLU A 75 15.78 -3.65 23.01
CA GLU A 75 16.63 -2.45 23.00
C GLU A 75 17.95 -2.67 22.27
N GLN A 76 18.58 -3.84 22.41
CA GLN A 76 19.79 -4.18 21.69
C GLN A 76 19.60 -4.22 20.17
N ASP A 77 18.45 -4.71 19.69
CA ASP A 77 18.12 -4.75 18.27
C ASP A 77 17.83 -3.35 17.74
N ALA A 78 17.17 -2.51 18.55
CA ALA A 78 16.93 -1.10 18.25
C ALA A 78 18.26 -0.34 18.11
N ALA A 79 19.18 -0.50 19.08
CA ALA A 79 20.52 0.11 19.05
C ALA A 79 21.32 -0.35 17.82
N ARG A 80 21.23 -1.65 17.47
CA ARG A 80 21.86 -2.19 16.26
C ARG A 80 21.27 -1.55 15.01
N ALA A 81 19.96 -1.43 14.92
CA ALA A 81 19.32 -0.76 13.78
C ALA A 81 19.77 0.71 13.66
N GLN A 82 19.82 1.44 14.77
CA GLN A 82 20.32 2.81 14.81
C GLN A 82 21.78 2.94 14.34
N SER A 83 22.64 1.97 14.67
CA SER A 83 24.05 1.96 14.21
C SER A 83 24.21 1.77 12.69
N LEU A 84 23.16 1.33 12.01
CA LEU A 84 23.13 1.12 10.56
C LEU A 84 22.47 2.27 9.79
N VAL A 85 22.04 3.33 10.47
CA VAL A 85 21.47 4.53 9.82
C VAL A 85 22.45 5.11 8.81
N ASN A 86 21.92 5.54 7.66
CA ASN A 86 22.64 6.01 6.48
C ASN A 86 23.48 4.94 5.76
N ARG A 87 23.29 3.66 6.07
CA ARG A 87 23.90 2.54 5.36
C ARG A 87 22.88 1.81 4.50
N CYS A 88 23.35 1.23 3.39
CA CYS A 88 22.55 0.28 2.62
C CYS A 88 22.36 -0.98 3.45
N VAL A 89 21.11 -1.40 3.65
CA VAL A 89 20.77 -2.59 4.44
C VAL A 89 19.79 -3.48 3.69
N TYR A 90 19.83 -4.78 4.02
CA TYR A 90 18.80 -5.74 3.67
C TYR A 90 17.94 -6.00 4.91
N LEU A 91 16.65 -5.78 4.77
CA LEU A 91 15.62 -6.07 5.77
C LEU A 91 14.77 -7.24 5.29
N SER A 92 14.61 -8.28 6.12
CA SER A 92 13.66 -9.35 5.90
C SER A 92 12.81 -9.55 7.15
N VAL A 93 11.51 -9.64 6.97
CA VAL A 93 10.52 -9.88 8.03
C VAL A 93 9.70 -11.10 7.62
N SER A 94 9.73 -12.14 8.43
CA SER A 94 8.91 -13.33 8.26
C SER A 94 8.21 -13.71 9.55
N SER A 95 6.92 -14.02 9.48
CA SER A 95 6.16 -14.64 10.57
C SER A 95 5.75 -16.02 10.09
N GLU A 96 6.19 -17.05 10.81
CA GLU A 96 5.76 -18.42 10.60
C GLU A 96 4.54 -18.68 11.48
N ASN A 97 3.49 -19.21 10.87
CA ASN A 97 2.26 -19.78 11.44
C ASN A 97 1.88 -19.31 12.87
N MET A 98 1.03 -18.30 12.97
CA MET A 98 0.36 -17.85 14.20
C MET A 98 1.27 -17.44 15.38
N ASP A 99 2.57 -17.29 15.18
CA ASP A 99 3.44 -16.74 16.20
C ASP A 99 3.20 -15.25 16.36
N PHE A 100 3.07 -14.80 17.59
CA PHE A 100 2.96 -13.38 17.96
C PHE A 100 4.25 -12.60 17.64
N PHE A 101 5.32 -13.30 17.27
CA PHE A 101 6.62 -12.74 16.96
C PHE A 101 7.03 -13.03 15.51
N SER A 102 7.69 -12.05 14.91
CA SER A 102 8.27 -12.20 13.57
C SER A 102 9.78 -12.37 13.68
N THR A 103 10.34 -13.23 12.83
CA THR A 103 11.80 -13.27 12.63
C THR A 103 12.23 -12.09 11.77
N VAL A 104 13.16 -11.30 12.29
CA VAL A 104 13.71 -10.13 11.60
C VAL A 104 15.18 -10.37 11.27
N LYS A 105 15.57 -10.13 10.03
CA LYS A 105 16.96 -10.11 9.59
C LYS A 105 17.27 -8.70 9.08
N LEU A 106 18.19 -8.03 9.75
CA LEU A 106 18.71 -6.72 9.33
C LEU A 106 20.21 -6.85 9.11
N LEU A 107 20.64 -6.78 7.86
CA LEU A 107 22.02 -7.01 7.44
C LEU A 107 22.58 -5.77 6.75
N ASN A 108 23.85 -5.44 7.04
CA ASN A 108 24.56 -4.41 6.28
C ASN A 108 24.84 -4.94 4.86
N ALA A 109 24.32 -4.24 3.85
CA ALA A 109 24.47 -4.56 2.44
C ALA A 109 25.41 -3.56 1.71
N GLY A 110 26.21 -2.81 2.47
CA GLY A 110 27.10 -1.79 1.90
C GLY A 110 28.22 -2.34 1.00
N SER A 111 28.58 -3.62 1.16
CA SER A 111 29.58 -4.29 0.31
C SER A 111 29.05 -4.72 -1.07
N LEU A 112 27.72 -4.71 -1.27
CA LEU A 112 27.14 -5.07 -2.56
C LEU A 112 27.43 -4.00 -3.61
N SER A 113 27.89 -4.43 -4.77
CA SER A 113 28.02 -3.59 -5.96
C SER A 113 26.66 -3.10 -6.45
N GLN A 114 26.64 -2.06 -7.28
CA GLN A 114 25.38 -1.56 -7.87
C GLN A 114 24.69 -2.61 -8.75
N HIS A 115 25.47 -3.42 -9.45
CA HIS A 115 24.92 -4.51 -10.28
C HIS A 115 24.21 -5.58 -9.43
N GLU A 116 24.82 -6.00 -8.31
CA GLU A 116 24.21 -6.97 -7.39
C GLU A 116 22.94 -6.41 -6.75
N LYS A 117 22.95 -5.14 -6.32
CA LYS A 117 21.76 -4.45 -5.80
C LYS A 117 20.63 -4.44 -6.85
N ALA A 118 20.94 -4.06 -8.09
CA ALA A 118 19.95 -4.04 -9.16
C ALA A 118 19.39 -5.45 -9.45
N SER A 119 20.24 -6.47 -9.45
CA SER A 119 19.83 -7.86 -9.65
C SER A 119 18.91 -8.36 -8.53
N ILE A 120 19.22 -8.04 -7.27
CA ILE A 120 18.37 -8.38 -6.12
C ILE A 120 17.01 -7.64 -6.22
N LEU A 121 17.02 -6.33 -6.50
CA LEU A 121 15.79 -5.54 -6.62
C LEU A 121 14.91 -5.99 -7.79
N ALA A 122 15.50 -6.51 -8.88
CA ALA A 122 14.76 -7.08 -10.00
C ALA A 122 13.89 -8.28 -9.59
N LEU A 123 14.27 -9.03 -8.54
CA LEU A 123 13.45 -10.10 -7.98
C LEU A 123 12.15 -9.62 -7.34
N LYS A 124 12.06 -8.32 -7.01
CA LYS A 124 10.88 -7.70 -6.40
C LYS A 124 9.96 -7.04 -7.43
N GLN A 125 10.28 -7.10 -8.70
CA GLN A 125 9.42 -6.52 -9.74
C GLN A 125 8.06 -7.19 -9.70
N LYS A 126 7.05 -6.41 -9.36
CA LYS A 126 5.66 -6.84 -9.41
C LYS A 126 5.25 -6.95 -10.89
N THR A 127 4.51 -8.00 -11.22
CA THR A 127 3.84 -8.07 -12.52
C THR A 127 3.03 -6.79 -12.72
N PRO A 128 3.16 -6.11 -13.87
CA PRO A 128 2.38 -4.90 -14.13
C PRO A 128 0.90 -5.17 -13.90
N ILE A 129 0.25 -4.31 -13.11
CA ILE A 129 -1.19 -4.42 -12.89
C ILE A 129 -1.87 -4.04 -14.21
N THR A 130 -2.58 -4.99 -14.81
CA THR A 130 -3.43 -4.69 -15.95
C THR A 130 -4.70 -4.02 -15.42
N ILE A 131 -4.82 -2.72 -15.64
CA ILE A 131 -6.03 -1.98 -15.32
C ILE A 131 -7.03 -2.24 -16.45
N THR A 132 -8.18 -2.82 -16.11
CA THR A 132 -9.30 -2.92 -17.05
C THR A 132 -9.83 -1.52 -17.29
N PRO A 133 -9.79 -1.00 -18.55
CA PRO A 133 -10.27 0.33 -18.83
C PRO A 133 -11.77 0.45 -18.57
N MET A 134 -12.20 1.64 -18.16
CA MET A 134 -13.63 1.96 -18.05
C MET A 134 -14.29 1.82 -19.41
N LYS A 135 -15.49 1.22 -19.41
CA LYS A 135 -16.28 1.01 -20.63
C LYS A 135 -17.58 1.80 -20.55
N GLN A 136 -17.99 2.38 -21.64
CA GLN A 136 -19.33 2.96 -21.76
C GLN A 136 -20.40 1.86 -21.70
N TRP A 137 -21.47 2.12 -20.97
CA TRP A 137 -22.60 1.19 -20.79
C TRP A 137 -23.87 1.68 -21.46
N GLY A 138 -24.00 2.98 -21.68
CA GLY A 138 -25.23 3.61 -22.16
C GLY A 138 -26.31 3.72 -21.07
N LYS A 139 -25.99 3.44 -19.81
CA LYS A 139 -26.87 3.55 -18.66
C LYS A 139 -26.16 4.31 -17.55
N LEU A 140 -26.86 5.21 -16.89
CA LEU A 140 -26.30 5.99 -15.78
C LEU A 140 -26.31 5.24 -14.45
N TRP A 141 -27.21 4.27 -14.30
CA TRP A 141 -27.38 3.48 -13.09
C TRP A 141 -28.00 2.10 -13.40
N ALA A 142 -27.91 1.18 -12.45
CA ALA A 142 -28.58 -0.12 -12.45
C ALA A 142 -28.94 -0.57 -11.03
N ASP A 143 -29.89 -1.48 -10.90
CA ASP A 143 -30.12 -2.22 -9.66
C ASP A 143 -29.00 -3.25 -9.47
N THR A 144 -28.54 -3.42 -8.23
CA THR A 144 -27.48 -4.39 -7.92
C THR A 144 -27.88 -5.83 -8.16
N ASN A 145 -29.20 -6.15 -8.20
CA ASN A 145 -29.68 -7.48 -8.54
C ASN A 145 -29.42 -7.83 -10.02
N ASP A 146 -29.35 -6.84 -10.89
CA ASP A 146 -29.16 -7.02 -12.34
C ASP A 146 -27.67 -7.12 -12.75
N LEU A 147 -26.75 -6.79 -11.82
CA LEU A 147 -25.33 -6.79 -12.10
C LEU A 147 -24.75 -8.19 -12.30
N GLN A 148 -23.90 -8.32 -13.28
CA GLN A 148 -23.10 -9.52 -13.55
C GLN A 148 -21.61 -9.28 -13.25
N PRO A 149 -20.82 -10.33 -13.03
CA PRO A 149 -19.36 -10.19 -12.87
C PRO A 149 -18.68 -9.50 -14.06
N ALA A 150 -19.24 -9.63 -15.27
CA ALA A 150 -18.74 -9.00 -16.48
C ALA A 150 -18.92 -7.48 -16.51
N ASP A 151 -19.80 -6.93 -15.66
CA ASP A 151 -20.10 -5.49 -15.62
C ASP A 151 -19.04 -4.67 -14.88
N ILE A 152 -17.96 -5.32 -14.42
CA ILE A 152 -16.87 -4.66 -13.69
C ILE A 152 -16.26 -3.46 -14.47
N GLY A 153 -16.23 -3.54 -15.80
CA GLY A 153 -15.75 -2.44 -16.64
C GLY A 153 -16.70 -1.25 -16.70
N HIS A 154 -17.97 -1.41 -16.30
CA HIS A 154 -19.02 -0.39 -16.34
C HIS A 154 -19.29 0.27 -14.99
N VAL A 155 -19.10 -0.48 -13.89
CA VAL A 155 -19.50 -0.04 -12.53
C VAL A 155 -18.38 -0.18 -11.50
N GLY A 156 -17.27 -0.82 -11.86
CA GLY A 156 -16.16 -1.09 -10.96
C GLY A 156 -16.32 -2.35 -10.11
N GLY A 157 -15.21 -2.80 -9.52
CA GLY A 157 -15.14 -4.09 -8.83
C GLY A 157 -16.03 -4.20 -7.59
N LYS A 158 -16.16 -3.14 -6.79
CA LYS A 158 -17.00 -3.16 -5.59
C LYS A 158 -18.47 -3.41 -5.94
N ALA A 159 -19.00 -2.68 -6.91
CA ALA A 159 -20.39 -2.79 -7.35
C ALA A 159 -20.67 -4.14 -8.00
N ALA A 160 -19.82 -4.60 -8.93
CA ALA A 160 -19.97 -5.91 -9.57
C ALA A 160 -19.94 -7.05 -8.55
N ASN A 161 -19.03 -7.02 -7.57
CA ASN A 161 -18.95 -8.01 -6.50
C ASN A 161 -20.16 -7.94 -5.55
N PHE A 162 -20.72 -6.74 -5.32
CA PHE A 162 -21.95 -6.63 -4.54
C PHE A 162 -23.13 -7.30 -5.25
N GLY A 163 -23.21 -7.24 -6.58
CA GLY A 163 -24.20 -8.01 -7.35
C GLY A 163 -24.05 -9.52 -7.17
N ILE A 164 -22.82 -10.04 -7.04
CA ILE A 164 -22.60 -11.45 -6.70
C ILE A 164 -23.13 -11.77 -5.31
N LEU A 165 -22.81 -10.89 -4.32
CA LEU A 165 -23.27 -11.04 -2.95
C LEU A 165 -24.81 -11.07 -2.87
N ARG A 166 -25.48 -10.16 -3.57
CA ARG A 166 -26.95 -10.10 -3.65
C ARG A 166 -27.57 -11.41 -4.12
N ARG A 167 -26.97 -12.08 -5.10
CA ARG A 167 -27.45 -13.38 -5.60
C ARG A 167 -27.14 -14.53 -4.65
N ALA A 168 -25.99 -14.47 -3.96
CA ALA A 168 -25.56 -15.55 -3.07
C ALA A 168 -26.31 -15.55 -1.73
N ILE A 169 -26.62 -14.38 -1.17
CA ILE A 169 -27.26 -14.22 0.14
C ILE A 169 -28.31 -13.09 0.10
N PRO A 170 -29.41 -13.24 -0.69
CA PRO A 170 -30.36 -12.15 -0.93
C PRO A 170 -31.02 -11.63 0.34
N ASP A 171 -31.31 -12.51 1.31
CA ASP A 171 -31.96 -12.14 2.56
C ASP A 171 -31.04 -11.38 3.54
N ASN A 172 -29.72 -11.53 3.38
CA ASN A 172 -28.71 -10.93 4.26
C ASN A 172 -27.91 -9.80 3.58
N SER A 173 -28.34 -9.36 2.41
CA SER A 173 -27.71 -8.23 1.71
C SER A 173 -28.78 -7.19 1.32
N PRO A 174 -28.56 -5.88 1.58
CA PRO A 174 -29.55 -4.85 1.28
C PRO A 174 -29.71 -4.67 -0.24
N SER A 175 -30.92 -4.25 -0.65
CA SER A 175 -31.11 -3.72 -2.01
C SER A 175 -30.34 -2.42 -2.17
N ALA A 176 -29.70 -2.24 -3.32
CA ALA A 176 -28.90 -1.05 -3.60
C ALA A 176 -28.94 -0.72 -5.09
N MET A 177 -28.67 0.55 -5.38
CA MET A 177 -28.47 1.06 -6.72
C MET A 177 -26.98 1.36 -6.92
N VAL A 178 -26.47 1.11 -8.11
CA VAL A 178 -25.11 1.45 -8.50
C VAL A 178 -25.15 2.48 -9.62
N PHE A 179 -24.23 3.44 -9.55
CA PHE A 179 -23.98 4.38 -10.64
C PHE A 179 -22.84 3.85 -11.52
N SER A 180 -23.00 4.02 -12.83
CA SER A 180 -21.99 3.62 -13.82
C SER A 180 -20.90 4.68 -13.99
N PHE A 181 -19.81 4.32 -14.66
CA PHE A 181 -18.81 5.27 -15.09
C PHE A 181 -19.34 6.29 -16.11
N ASP A 182 -20.43 5.98 -16.83
CA ASP A 182 -21.07 6.94 -17.74
C ASP A 182 -21.63 8.14 -16.97
N LEU A 183 -22.18 7.95 -15.77
CA LEU A 183 -22.61 9.06 -14.91
C LEU A 183 -21.41 9.90 -14.44
N TRP A 184 -20.31 9.25 -14.08
CA TRP A 184 -19.09 9.94 -13.67
C TRP A 184 -18.51 10.78 -14.82
N ASN A 185 -18.43 10.21 -16.01
CA ASN A 185 -17.99 10.94 -17.19
C ASN A 185 -18.91 12.12 -17.53
N ALA A 186 -20.23 11.90 -17.47
CA ALA A 186 -21.20 12.98 -17.69
C ALA A 186 -21.08 14.10 -16.64
N PHE A 187 -20.68 13.77 -15.40
CA PHE A 187 -20.39 14.78 -14.37
C PHE A 187 -19.11 15.56 -14.69
N LEU A 188 -18.04 14.88 -15.09
CA LEU A 188 -16.77 15.53 -15.44
C LEU A 188 -16.86 16.43 -16.67
N ASP A 189 -17.70 16.04 -17.64
CA ASP A 189 -17.91 16.79 -18.88
C ASP A 189 -18.79 18.05 -18.70
N GLN A 190 -19.30 18.31 -17.49
CA GLN A 190 -20.10 19.51 -17.23
C GLN A 190 -19.25 20.77 -17.32
N SER A 191 -19.69 21.71 -18.14
CA SER A 191 -19.12 23.07 -18.20
C SER A 191 -19.71 23.90 -17.08
N LEU A 192 -18.88 24.39 -16.17
CA LEU A 192 -19.29 25.36 -15.17
C LEU A 192 -19.26 26.76 -15.80
N PRO A 193 -20.26 27.63 -15.57
CA PRO A 193 -20.35 28.95 -16.21
C PRO A 193 -19.16 29.88 -15.96
N SER A 194 -18.31 29.57 -14.97
CA SER A 194 -17.18 30.43 -14.54
C SER A 194 -15.82 29.71 -14.46
N LEU A 195 -15.76 28.43 -14.81
CA LEU A 195 -14.53 27.62 -14.70
C LEU A 195 -14.33 26.77 -15.95
N ALA A 196 -13.08 26.50 -16.28
CA ALA A 196 -12.74 25.49 -17.29
C ALA A 196 -13.30 24.11 -16.87
N PRO A 197 -13.43 23.15 -17.81
CA PRO A 197 -13.82 21.77 -17.49
C PRO A 197 -13.01 21.24 -16.29
N ILE A 198 -13.63 20.43 -15.46
CA ILE A 198 -13.01 19.87 -14.24
C ILE A 198 -11.81 18.95 -14.56
N VAL A 199 -11.63 18.59 -15.84
CA VAL A 199 -10.49 17.77 -16.33
C VAL A 199 -9.89 18.43 -17.57
#